data_beb0699eb4fbed23cf20b64fd7f3a5b2
#
_entry.id   beb0699eb4fbed23cf20b64fd7f3a5b2
#
_cell.length_a   1.000
_cell.length_b   1.000
_cell.length_c   1.000
_cell.angle_alpha   90.00
_cell.angle_beta   90.00
_cell.angle_gamma   90.00
#
_symmetry.space_group_name_H-M   'P 1'
#
loop_
_entity.id
_entity.type
_entity.pdbx_description
1 polymer ?
#
loop_
_entity_poly.entity_id
_entity_poly.type
_entity_poly.pdbx_seq_one_letter_code
_entity_poly.pdbx_strand_id
1 'polypeptide(L)'
;MSTSSPTSTGAAGRSPLAPFPAIPEETARHYREAGHWVDETFQQFLLRSIDAHRESLAVVGRTADGLPGGSSLDTVRWTYGQLEEQALAAAARLREAGVRPGDRVILQLPNTVEFLAHMVGAFLYGALPVFALPKHRAGELEQFAARTDAAAHVVAQGAENHDYRALHAEYAARLEEQGLIPPTLIDVADPQAHAPTPLRREELPEPVRNRGAQRLSENAAFLQLSGGTTGVSKLIPRTHAAYLYSVRESARICGLDASSRMLVAMPAAHNFTMSSPGILGVLWAGGAVILAADPSPQTAFALIERERADIAPLVPPLAQAWIASAKRRAPDLSSLRLVQVGGARFAPAAAAQVRPVLGARLQQVFGMAEGLVNYTREDDDEQLVLTTQGTPISPDDEVLILDDEGRPVPEGQPGHLLTRGPYTIRGYYGEEHANRTSFTEDGFYRTGDIVRRHPSGHLEVTGRAKDQINRAGEKIAVDELEDLALDRLAVADAVAVGIPDEAVGERVGLILVPRPGQELGEDPRAAVRASFREAGLAEFKIPERVVVMDRLPLTNVGKISRKQLRAHLAERLAD
;
A
#
# COMPACT_ATOMS: atom_id res chain seq x y z
N MET A 1 -10.51 -8.26 64.10
CA MET A 1 -9.92 -7.32 63.12
C MET A 1 -9.28 -8.15 62.05
N SER A 2 -9.99 -8.37 60.97
CA SER A 2 -9.52 -9.16 59.80
C SER A 2 -9.12 -8.18 58.71
N THR A 3 -7.85 -8.09 58.42
CA THR A 3 -7.30 -7.26 57.33
C THR A 3 -7.41 -8.03 56.04
N SER A 4 -8.40 -7.67 55.22
CA SER A 4 -8.49 -8.12 53.83
C SER A 4 -7.46 -7.37 52.99
N SER A 5 -6.44 -8.10 52.48
CA SER A 5 -5.51 -7.63 51.46
C SER A 5 -6.29 -7.35 50.15
N PRO A 6 -5.95 -6.30 49.37
CA PRO A 6 -6.58 -6.07 48.09
C PRO A 6 -6.13 -7.15 47.11
N THR A 7 -7.07 -7.87 46.54
CA THR A 7 -6.87 -8.77 45.41
C THR A 7 -6.38 -7.96 44.23
N SER A 8 -5.19 -8.31 43.75
CA SER A 8 -4.66 -7.82 42.45
C SER A 8 -5.66 -8.20 41.36
N THR A 9 -6.33 -7.21 40.78
CA THR A 9 -7.07 -7.38 39.52
C THR A 9 -6.05 -7.68 38.42
N GLY A 10 -5.87 -8.97 38.12
CA GLY A 10 -5.11 -9.39 36.96
C GLY A 10 -5.73 -8.75 35.70
N ALA A 11 -4.91 -8.04 34.94
CA ALA A 11 -5.33 -7.43 33.67
C ALA A 11 -5.99 -8.51 32.82
N ALA A 12 -7.28 -8.29 32.47
CA ALA A 12 -7.99 -9.16 31.54
C ALA A 12 -7.19 -9.20 30.23
N GLY A 13 -6.78 -10.38 29.79
CA GLY A 13 -6.05 -10.55 28.53
C GLY A 13 -6.91 -10.13 27.34
N ARG A 14 -6.28 -9.66 26.28
CA ARG A 14 -6.94 -9.37 25.02
C ARG A 14 -7.58 -10.63 24.43
N SER A 15 -8.66 -10.45 23.64
CA SER A 15 -9.35 -11.56 23.00
C SER A 15 -8.41 -12.31 22.02
N PRO A 16 -8.56 -13.62 21.85
CA PRO A 16 -7.89 -14.33 20.78
C PRO A 16 -8.18 -13.70 19.41
N LEU A 17 -7.29 -13.91 18.43
CA LEU A 17 -7.55 -13.45 17.07
C LEU A 17 -8.84 -14.10 16.55
N ALA A 18 -9.79 -13.27 16.06
CA ALA A 18 -11.01 -13.79 15.48
C ALA A 18 -10.69 -14.68 14.26
N PRO A 19 -11.46 -15.73 14.01
CA PRO A 19 -11.24 -16.60 12.87
C PRO A 19 -11.44 -15.85 11.54
N PHE A 20 -10.66 -16.22 10.54
CA PHE A 20 -10.81 -15.80 9.14
C PHE A 20 -10.64 -17.03 8.22
N PRO A 21 -11.21 -17.04 7.00
CA PRO A 21 -11.18 -18.20 6.14
C PRO A 21 -9.77 -18.69 5.86
N ALA A 22 -9.58 -19.99 6.06
CA ALA A 22 -8.31 -20.66 5.75
C ALA A 22 -8.27 -21.10 4.28
N ILE A 23 -7.07 -21.26 3.75
CA ILE A 23 -6.87 -21.97 2.49
C ILE A 23 -7.14 -23.47 2.76
N PRO A 24 -7.91 -24.16 1.90
CA PRO A 24 -8.18 -25.59 2.04
C PRO A 24 -6.89 -26.41 2.14
N GLU A 25 -6.86 -27.45 2.97
CA GLU A 25 -5.63 -28.21 3.25
C GLU A 25 -5.02 -28.85 2.00
N GLU A 26 -5.85 -29.30 1.07
CA GLU A 26 -5.36 -29.83 -0.22
C GLU A 26 -4.60 -28.76 -1.01
N THR A 27 -5.13 -27.55 -1.11
CA THR A 27 -4.48 -26.41 -1.76
C THR A 27 -3.22 -25.99 -1.00
N ALA A 28 -3.29 -25.95 0.34
CA ALA A 28 -2.13 -25.62 1.18
C ALA A 28 -1.00 -26.64 1.00
N ARG A 29 -1.34 -27.94 0.92
CA ARG A 29 -0.37 -29.00 0.65
C ARG A 29 0.28 -28.83 -0.73
N HIS A 30 -0.51 -28.53 -1.78
CA HIS A 30 0.02 -28.23 -3.10
C HIS A 30 1.03 -27.08 -3.07
N TYR A 31 0.70 -25.97 -2.40
CA TYR A 31 1.61 -24.83 -2.31
C TYR A 31 2.92 -25.13 -1.55
N ARG A 32 2.87 -26.02 -0.56
CA ARG A 32 4.07 -26.52 0.14
C ARG A 32 4.92 -27.44 -0.77
N GLU A 33 4.29 -28.38 -1.46
CA GLU A 33 4.95 -29.31 -2.37
C GLU A 33 5.57 -28.59 -3.58
N ALA A 34 4.92 -27.54 -4.09
CA ALA A 34 5.44 -26.66 -5.14
C ALA A 34 6.57 -25.71 -4.65
N GLY A 35 6.85 -25.68 -3.34
CA GLY A 35 7.86 -24.80 -2.75
C GLY A 35 7.45 -23.34 -2.63
N HIS A 36 6.18 -23.03 -2.86
CA HIS A 36 5.65 -21.67 -2.65
C HIS A 36 5.63 -21.32 -1.18
N TRP A 37 5.17 -22.22 -0.33
CA TRP A 37 5.14 -22.05 1.11
C TRP A 37 6.29 -22.79 1.79
N VAL A 38 7.19 -22.00 2.36
CA VAL A 38 8.26 -22.49 3.24
C VAL A 38 7.77 -22.38 4.68
N ASP A 39 8.12 -23.36 5.52
CA ASP A 39 7.75 -23.34 6.94
C ASP A 39 8.66 -22.40 7.72
N GLU A 40 8.56 -21.10 7.41
CA GLU A 40 9.33 -20.00 8.01
C GLU A 40 8.37 -18.92 8.51
N THR A 41 8.59 -18.41 9.72
CA THR A 41 7.89 -17.25 10.27
C THR A 41 8.66 -15.95 10.00
N PHE A 42 8.01 -14.79 10.15
CA PHE A 42 8.68 -13.49 10.06
C PHE A 42 9.82 -13.35 11.09
N GLN A 43 9.64 -13.88 12.30
CA GLN A 43 10.70 -13.90 13.31
C GLN A 43 11.94 -14.63 12.79
N GLN A 44 11.77 -15.86 12.28
CA GLN A 44 12.88 -16.68 11.75
C GLN A 44 13.54 -16.03 10.53
N PHE A 45 12.74 -15.53 9.60
CA PHE A 45 13.22 -14.80 8.41
C PHE A 45 14.09 -13.60 8.80
N LEU A 46 13.59 -12.74 9.71
CA LEU A 46 14.30 -11.52 10.10
C LEU A 46 15.61 -11.84 10.85
N LEU A 47 15.59 -12.78 11.79
CA LEU A 47 16.80 -13.20 12.49
C LEU A 47 17.84 -13.79 11.53
N ARG A 48 17.43 -14.64 10.59
CA ARG A 48 18.31 -15.19 9.56
C ARG A 48 18.93 -14.09 8.70
N SER A 49 18.13 -13.10 8.27
CA SER A 49 18.63 -11.98 7.48
C SER A 49 19.61 -11.10 8.26
N ILE A 50 19.31 -10.81 9.53
CA ILE A 50 20.19 -10.06 10.43
C ILE A 50 21.52 -10.79 10.62
N ASP A 51 21.51 -12.09 10.87
CA ASP A 51 22.71 -12.87 11.07
C ASP A 51 23.60 -12.92 9.82
N ALA A 52 22.98 -13.04 8.64
CA ALA A 52 23.71 -13.07 7.37
C ALA A 52 24.36 -11.73 7.00
N HIS A 53 23.79 -10.60 7.47
CA HIS A 53 24.18 -9.25 7.02
C HIS A 53 24.49 -8.28 8.16
N ARG A 54 24.87 -8.77 9.34
CA ARG A 54 25.00 -8.03 10.61
C ARG A 54 25.69 -6.68 10.48
N GLU A 55 26.82 -6.63 9.77
CA GLU A 55 27.64 -5.42 9.59
C GLU A 55 27.23 -4.57 8.38
N SER A 56 26.32 -5.08 7.55
CA SER A 56 25.84 -4.36 6.36
C SER A 56 24.84 -3.29 6.76
N LEU A 57 24.74 -2.23 5.94
CA LEU A 57 23.73 -1.19 6.10
C LEU A 57 22.33 -1.79 5.92
N ALA A 58 21.43 -1.55 6.87
CA ALA A 58 20.05 -2.00 6.83
C ALA A 58 19.08 -0.85 6.55
N VAL A 59 19.28 0.30 7.17
CA VAL A 59 18.36 1.44 7.03
C VAL A 59 19.08 2.78 7.14
N VAL A 60 18.60 3.74 6.37
CA VAL A 60 18.91 5.16 6.47
C VAL A 60 17.59 5.92 6.60
N GLY A 61 17.47 6.83 7.56
CA GLY A 61 16.27 7.62 7.73
C GLY A 61 16.39 8.62 8.87
N ARG A 62 15.38 9.46 9.02
CA ARG A 62 15.29 10.34 10.21
C ARG A 62 14.89 9.54 11.43
N THR A 63 15.19 10.09 12.58
CA THR A 63 14.66 9.63 13.87
C THR A 63 13.35 10.36 14.21
N ALA A 64 12.52 9.73 15.03
CA ALA A 64 11.24 10.29 15.46
C ALA A 64 11.39 11.48 16.42
N ASP A 65 12.45 11.54 17.23
CA ASP A 65 12.76 12.64 18.13
C ASP A 65 13.15 13.95 17.39
N GLY A 66 13.51 13.84 16.10
CA GLY A 66 13.73 14.99 15.21
C GLY A 66 12.46 15.64 14.66
N LEU A 67 11.25 15.16 15.05
CA LEU A 67 9.96 15.68 14.59
C LEU A 67 9.33 16.63 15.65
N PRO A 68 8.58 17.69 15.20
CA PRO A 68 8.28 18.11 13.82
C PRO A 68 9.33 19.06 13.21
N GLY A 69 10.52 19.11 13.62
CA GLY A 69 11.56 20.02 13.12
C GLY A 69 12.66 19.33 12.31
N GLY A 70 13.75 20.05 12.09
CA GLY A 70 14.94 19.54 11.42
C GLY A 70 14.82 19.42 9.90
N SER A 71 15.94 19.11 9.23
CA SER A 71 15.99 18.91 7.79
C SER A 71 15.50 17.51 7.42
N SER A 72 14.80 17.38 6.28
CA SER A 72 14.43 16.08 5.69
C SER A 72 15.66 15.20 5.37
N LEU A 73 16.86 15.82 5.37
CA LEU A 73 18.12 15.17 5.08
C LEU A 73 18.94 14.84 6.34
N ASP A 74 18.48 15.21 7.54
CA ASP A 74 19.10 14.81 8.81
C ASP A 74 18.76 13.35 9.08
N THR A 75 19.62 12.43 8.69
CA THR A 75 19.38 10.99 8.75
C THR A 75 20.44 10.30 9.57
N VAL A 76 20.04 9.23 10.25
CA VAL A 76 20.93 8.23 10.86
C VAL A 76 21.07 7.02 9.95
N ARG A 77 22.06 6.20 10.21
CA ARG A 77 22.37 4.98 9.45
C ARG A 77 22.54 3.83 10.44
N TRP A 78 21.74 2.77 10.27
CA TRP A 78 21.88 1.56 11.10
C TRP A 78 22.28 0.38 10.24
N THR A 79 23.24 -0.40 10.77
CA THR A 79 23.52 -1.75 10.27
C THR A 79 22.39 -2.71 10.67
N TYR A 80 22.38 -3.92 10.11
CA TYR A 80 21.44 -4.95 10.52
C TYR A 80 21.58 -5.28 12.02
N GLY A 81 22.82 -5.28 12.56
CA GLY A 81 23.05 -5.46 13.99
C GLY A 81 22.44 -4.33 14.84
N GLN A 82 22.60 -3.08 14.41
CA GLN A 82 22.00 -1.93 15.10
C GLN A 82 20.47 -1.92 14.96
N LEU A 83 19.92 -2.31 13.78
CA LEU A 83 18.48 -2.49 13.62
C LEU A 83 17.94 -3.56 14.59
N GLU A 84 18.67 -4.65 14.80
CA GLU A 84 18.30 -5.66 15.79
C GLU A 84 18.26 -5.09 17.21
N GLU A 85 19.28 -4.35 17.63
CA GLU A 85 19.33 -3.72 18.97
C GLU A 85 18.10 -2.82 19.19
N GLN A 86 17.75 -1.99 18.20
CA GLN A 86 16.59 -1.13 18.27
C GLN A 86 15.27 -1.93 18.23
N ALA A 87 15.21 -3.00 17.46
CA ALA A 87 14.05 -3.88 17.41
C ALA A 87 13.84 -4.64 18.74
N LEU A 88 14.90 -5.09 19.39
CA LEU A 88 14.84 -5.71 20.72
C LEU A 88 14.42 -4.70 21.80
N ALA A 89 14.82 -3.43 21.68
CA ALA A 89 14.31 -2.35 22.53
C ALA A 89 12.83 -2.08 22.29
N ALA A 90 12.39 -2.06 21.02
CA ALA A 90 10.97 -1.93 20.68
C ALA A 90 10.14 -3.10 21.22
N ALA A 91 10.64 -4.34 21.13
CA ALA A 91 10.01 -5.52 21.72
C ALA A 91 9.90 -5.41 23.27
N ALA A 92 10.92 -4.87 23.93
CA ALA A 92 10.88 -4.60 25.37
C ALA A 92 9.79 -3.56 25.71
N ARG A 93 9.65 -2.48 24.93
CA ARG A 93 8.57 -1.49 25.11
C ARG A 93 7.18 -2.12 24.98
N LEU A 94 6.99 -3.02 24.01
CA LEU A 94 5.72 -3.74 23.87
C LEU A 94 5.44 -4.60 25.12
N ARG A 95 6.45 -5.33 25.62
CA ARG A 95 6.34 -6.13 26.85
C ARG A 95 5.98 -5.26 28.07
N GLU A 96 6.66 -4.13 28.26
CA GLU A 96 6.41 -3.19 29.37
C GLU A 96 5.00 -2.54 29.26
N ALA A 97 4.51 -2.32 28.06
CA ALA A 97 3.14 -1.86 27.80
C ALA A 97 2.07 -2.94 28.01
N GLY A 98 2.45 -4.14 28.44
CA GLY A 98 1.54 -5.26 28.72
C GLY A 98 1.10 -6.05 27.48
N VAL A 99 1.69 -5.81 26.32
CA VAL A 99 1.44 -6.59 25.10
C VAL A 99 1.96 -8.02 25.30
N ARG A 100 1.19 -8.99 24.87
CA ARG A 100 1.55 -10.42 24.88
C ARG A 100 1.78 -10.92 23.45
N PRO A 101 2.56 -11.98 23.25
CA PRO A 101 2.64 -12.65 21.96
C PRO A 101 1.23 -13.03 21.43
N GLY A 102 0.94 -12.71 20.18
CA GLY A 102 -0.38 -12.87 19.58
C GLY A 102 -1.32 -11.66 19.71
N ASP A 103 -1.00 -10.66 20.54
CA ASP A 103 -1.78 -9.42 20.61
C ASP A 103 -1.56 -8.53 19.38
N ARG A 104 -2.58 -7.74 19.04
CA ARG A 104 -2.54 -6.79 17.93
C ARG A 104 -1.99 -5.46 18.43
N VAL A 105 -1.11 -4.87 17.61
CA VAL A 105 -0.45 -3.59 17.89
C VAL A 105 -0.64 -2.65 16.70
N ILE A 106 -1.31 -1.54 16.90
CA ILE A 106 -1.45 -0.52 15.86
C ILE A 106 -0.13 0.23 15.73
N LEU A 107 0.50 0.13 14.55
CA LEU A 107 1.70 0.89 14.21
C LEU A 107 1.30 2.06 13.31
N GLN A 108 1.32 3.28 13.87
CA GLN A 108 1.00 4.53 13.18
C GLN A 108 2.23 5.45 13.19
N LEU A 109 3.26 5.06 12.47
CA LEU A 109 4.54 5.76 12.42
C LEU A 109 4.82 6.33 11.03
N PRO A 110 5.47 7.50 10.94
CA PRO A 110 5.95 8.05 9.68
C PRO A 110 7.17 7.26 9.16
N ASN A 111 7.73 7.71 8.02
CA ASN A 111 8.95 7.15 7.46
C ASN A 111 10.19 7.53 8.31
N THR A 112 10.32 6.93 9.47
CA THR A 112 11.47 7.07 10.38
C THR A 112 12.10 5.71 10.67
N VAL A 113 13.31 5.69 11.16
CA VAL A 113 14.00 4.43 11.49
C VAL A 113 13.27 3.64 12.57
N GLU A 114 12.52 4.31 13.45
CA GLU A 114 11.67 3.69 14.48
C GLU A 114 10.51 2.89 13.87
N PHE A 115 10.04 3.25 12.67
CA PHE A 115 9.06 2.40 11.96
C PHE A 115 9.62 1.01 11.73
N LEU A 116 10.86 0.91 11.20
CA LEU A 116 11.50 -0.38 10.98
C LEU A 116 11.78 -1.09 12.32
N ALA A 117 12.29 -0.39 13.31
CA ALA A 117 12.57 -0.96 14.62
C ALA A 117 11.33 -1.55 15.27
N HIS A 118 10.18 -0.84 15.24
CA HIS A 118 8.94 -1.35 15.84
C HIS A 118 8.26 -2.43 14.98
N MET A 119 8.34 -2.35 13.64
CA MET A 119 7.87 -3.43 12.77
C MET A 119 8.66 -4.72 13.02
N VAL A 120 9.98 -4.65 12.98
CA VAL A 120 10.86 -5.80 13.25
C VAL A 120 10.67 -6.29 14.69
N GLY A 121 10.66 -5.37 15.68
CA GLY A 121 10.46 -5.70 17.09
C GLY A 121 9.12 -6.38 17.37
N ALA A 122 8.04 -5.95 16.73
CA ALA A 122 6.73 -6.60 16.84
C ALA A 122 6.77 -8.04 16.28
N PHE A 123 7.39 -8.26 15.12
CA PHE A 123 7.55 -9.60 14.56
C PHE A 123 8.45 -10.49 15.43
N LEU A 124 9.56 -9.95 15.96
CA LEU A 124 10.44 -10.69 16.87
C LEU A 124 9.74 -11.07 18.17
N TYR A 125 8.91 -10.19 18.70
CA TYR A 125 8.14 -10.42 19.91
C TYR A 125 6.89 -11.32 19.70
N GLY A 126 6.53 -11.60 18.46
CA GLY A 126 5.33 -12.38 18.13
C GLY A 126 4.02 -11.59 18.30
N ALA A 127 4.05 -10.27 18.36
CA ALA A 127 2.89 -9.42 18.25
C ALA A 127 2.44 -9.30 16.78
N LEU A 128 1.15 -8.98 16.55
CA LEU A 128 0.59 -8.83 15.22
C LEU A 128 0.42 -7.33 14.88
N PRO A 129 1.28 -6.75 14.06
CA PRO A 129 1.10 -5.37 13.60
C PRO A 129 -0.22 -5.15 12.85
N VAL A 130 -0.87 -4.01 13.12
CA VAL A 130 -1.92 -3.40 12.30
C VAL A 130 -1.33 -2.14 11.71
N PHE A 131 -1.03 -2.14 10.42
CA PHE A 131 -0.28 -1.06 9.78
C PHE A 131 -1.18 0.12 9.45
N ALA A 132 -1.28 1.08 10.38
CA ALA A 132 -2.02 2.32 10.19
C ALA A 132 -1.17 3.41 9.52
N LEU A 133 -1.79 4.17 8.62
CA LEU A 133 -1.13 5.30 7.98
C LEU A 133 -1.04 6.49 8.94
N PRO A 134 0.03 7.32 8.89
CA PRO A 134 0.14 8.52 9.72
C PRO A 134 -1.03 9.48 9.60
N LYS A 135 -1.73 9.48 8.47
CA LYS A 135 -2.89 10.33 8.20
C LYS A 135 -4.24 9.79 8.68
N HIS A 136 -4.31 8.59 9.26
CA HIS A 136 -5.53 8.10 9.90
C HIS A 136 -5.86 8.94 11.14
N ARG A 137 -7.14 9.13 11.41
CA ARG A 137 -7.64 9.98 12.51
C ARG A 137 -8.51 9.17 13.47
N ALA A 138 -9.06 9.83 14.51
CA ALA A 138 -9.75 9.18 15.61
C ALA A 138 -10.85 8.19 15.18
N GLY A 139 -11.69 8.54 14.20
CA GLY A 139 -12.75 7.65 13.74
C GLY A 139 -12.28 6.35 13.10
N GLU A 140 -11.15 6.38 12.38
CA GLU A 140 -10.55 5.18 11.77
C GLU A 140 -9.82 4.34 12.82
N LEU A 141 -9.07 5.00 13.71
CA LEU A 141 -8.31 4.32 14.77
C LEU A 141 -9.20 3.66 15.82
N GLU A 142 -10.31 4.30 16.18
CA GLU A 142 -11.37 3.71 17.03
C GLU A 142 -11.83 2.36 16.44
N GLN A 143 -12.14 2.36 15.14
CA GLN A 143 -12.59 1.14 14.47
C GLN A 143 -11.50 0.07 14.38
N PHE A 144 -10.25 0.46 14.10
CA PHE A 144 -9.15 -0.50 14.08
C PHE A 144 -8.92 -1.09 15.47
N ALA A 145 -8.90 -0.26 16.51
CA ALA A 145 -8.71 -0.70 17.88
C ALA A 145 -9.86 -1.62 18.36
N ALA A 146 -11.13 -1.22 18.13
CA ALA A 146 -12.29 -2.01 18.52
C ALA A 146 -12.34 -3.37 17.81
N ARG A 147 -12.15 -3.39 16.48
CA ARG A 147 -12.26 -4.60 15.67
C ARG A 147 -11.09 -5.58 15.87
N THR A 148 -9.93 -5.09 16.24
CA THR A 148 -8.74 -5.92 16.47
C THR A 148 -8.50 -6.21 17.95
N ASP A 149 -9.23 -5.57 18.86
CA ASP A 149 -8.93 -5.58 20.30
C ASP A 149 -7.44 -5.32 20.53
N ALA A 150 -6.93 -4.20 19.95
CA ALA A 150 -5.52 -3.89 19.95
C ALA A 150 -4.99 -3.63 21.38
N ALA A 151 -3.83 -4.19 21.71
CA ALA A 151 -3.21 -4.03 23.02
C ALA A 151 -2.40 -2.73 23.16
N ALA A 152 -1.79 -2.27 22.07
CA ALA A 152 -1.02 -1.03 22.06
C ALA A 152 -1.23 -0.24 20.76
N HIS A 153 -0.98 1.08 20.86
CA HIS A 153 -0.92 2.02 19.74
C HIS A 153 0.42 2.74 19.78
N VAL A 154 1.26 2.50 18.77
CA VAL A 154 2.60 3.09 18.65
C VAL A 154 2.55 4.28 17.72
N VAL A 155 2.98 5.43 18.20
CA VAL A 155 2.97 6.72 17.49
C VAL A 155 4.30 7.46 17.61
N ALA A 156 4.50 8.49 16.80
CA ALA A 156 5.56 9.47 16.95
C ALA A 156 4.93 10.86 17.08
N GLN A 157 4.94 11.44 18.27
CA GLN A 157 4.37 12.76 18.54
C GLN A 157 4.99 13.83 17.64
N GLY A 158 4.14 14.70 17.06
CA GLY A 158 4.56 15.76 16.14
C GLY A 158 4.73 15.35 14.68
N ALA A 159 4.68 14.06 14.36
CA ALA A 159 4.67 13.61 12.98
C ALA A 159 3.46 14.22 12.23
N GLU A 160 3.63 14.53 10.94
CA GLU A 160 2.58 15.15 10.10
C GLU A 160 1.98 16.43 10.73
N ASN A 161 2.74 17.14 11.60
CA ASN A 161 2.26 18.30 12.38
C ASN A 161 0.98 18.00 13.17
N HIS A 162 0.85 16.78 13.70
CA HIS A 162 -0.34 16.32 14.40
C HIS A 162 -0.06 15.92 15.85
N ASP A 163 -1.03 16.18 16.74
CA ASP A 163 -0.98 15.75 18.14
C ASP A 163 -1.56 14.33 18.27
N TYR A 164 -0.68 13.32 18.22
CA TYR A 164 -1.09 11.92 18.34
C TYR A 164 -1.49 11.52 19.75
N ARG A 165 -1.04 12.23 20.79
CA ARG A 165 -1.48 11.99 22.17
C ARG A 165 -2.94 12.44 22.35
N ALA A 166 -3.29 13.63 21.85
CA ALA A 166 -4.67 14.09 21.84
C ALA A 166 -5.58 13.19 20.98
N LEU A 167 -5.09 12.80 19.79
CA LEU A 167 -5.78 11.84 18.91
C LEU A 167 -6.07 10.51 19.62
N HIS A 168 -5.07 9.97 20.33
CA HIS A 168 -5.25 8.73 21.09
C HIS A 168 -6.28 8.90 22.20
N ALA A 169 -6.18 9.98 23.00
CA ALA A 169 -7.12 10.25 24.09
C ALA A 169 -8.57 10.38 23.59
N GLU A 170 -8.77 11.02 22.42
CA GLU A 170 -10.09 11.19 21.80
C GLU A 170 -10.77 9.84 21.50
N TYR A 171 -10.11 8.95 20.79
CA TYR A 171 -10.72 7.67 20.43
C TYR A 171 -10.72 6.66 21.59
N ALA A 172 -9.76 6.76 22.52
CA ALA A 172 -9.73 5.94 23.72
C ALA A 172 -10.97 6.18 24.61
N ALA A 173 -11.35 7.46 24.81
CA ALA A 173 -12.57 7.80 25.53
C ALA A 173 -13.82 7.19 24.88
N ARG A 174 -13.91 7.21 23.54
CA ARG A 174 -15.04 6.59 22.82
C ARG A 174 -15.08 5.07 22.98
N LEU A 175 -13.91 4.41 23.01
CA LEU A 175 -13.84 2.98 23.30
C LEU A 175 -14.30 2.64 24.72
N GLU A 176 -13.90 3.44 25.72
CA GLU A 176 -14.35 3.29 27.11
C GLU A 176 -15.87 3.46 27.24
N GLU A 177 -16.47 4.45 26.56
CA GLU A 177 -17.93 4.64 26.49
C GLU A 177 -18.65 3.41 25.91
N GLN A 178 -18.00 2.67 25.01
CA GLN A 178 -18.50 1.40 24.44
C GLN A 178 -18.22 0.19 25.35
N GLY A 179 -17.56 0.38 26.49
CA GLY A 179 -17.15 -0.70 27.40
C GLY A 179 -15.97 -1.52 26.89
N LEU A 180 -15.22 -0.98 25.92
CA LEU A 180 -14.01 -1.61 25.37
C LEU A 180 -12.76 -1.09 26.10
N ILE A 181 -11.69 -1.89 26.09
CA ILE A 181 -10.42 -1.51 26.71
C ILE A 181 -9.56 -0.80 25.64
N PRO A 182 -9.21 0.49 25.82
CA PRO A 182 -8.32 1.18 24.89
C PRO A 182 -6.94 0.51 24.80
N PRO A 183 -6.23 0.64 23.66
CA PRO A 183 -4.84 0.23 23.57
C PRO A 183 -3.94 1.12 24.43
N THR A 184 -2.86 0.59 24.95
CA THR A 184 -1.83 1.39 25.63
C THR A 184 -1.08 2.25 24.59
N LEU A 185 -0.97 3.57 24.84
CA LEU A 185 -0.21 4.47 23.97
C LEU A 185 1.30 4.26 24.20
N ILE A 186 2.04 4.11 23.10
CA ILE A 186 3.50 4.12 23.07
C ILE A 186 3.96 5.24 22.13
N ASP A 187 4.50 6.30 22.70
CA ASP A 187 5.05 7.43 21.92
C ASP A 187 6.57 7.26 21.81
N VAL A 188 7.05 7.00 20.59
CA VAL A 188 8.47 6.76 20.33
C VAL A 188 9.31 8.02 20.27
N ALA A 189 8.66 9.19 20.15
CA ALA A 189 9.29 10.50 20.14
C ALA A 189 9.33 11.17 21.53
N ASP A 190 8.83 10.50 22.59
CA ASP A 190 8.83 11.07 23.93
C ASP A 190 10.24 11.12 24.53
N PRO A 191 10.84 12.31 24.71
CA PRO A 191 12.18 12.45 25.26
C PRO A 191 12.25 12.10 26.76
N GLN A 192 11.10 12.01 27.44
CA GLN A 192 11.00 11.66 28.86
C GLN A 192 10.71 10.17 29.06
N ALA A 193 10.36 9.45 27.98
CA ALA A 193 10.13 8.02 28.08
C ALA A 193 11.45 7.32 28.46
N HIS A 194 11.37 6.46 29.48
CA HIS A 194 12.50 5.61 29.84
C HIS A 194 12.89 4.73 28.64
N ALA A 195 14.18 4.73 28.28
CA ALA A 195 14.67 3.79 27.28
C ALA A 195 14.64 2.38 27.91
N PRO A 196 13.83 1.44 27.36
CA PRO A 196 13.76 0.11 27.93
C PRO A 196 15.10 -0.59 27.76
N THR A 197 15.43 -1.48 28.70
CA THR A 197 16.54 -2.41 28.47
C THR A 197 16.14 -3.36 27.34
N PRO A 198 16.87 -3.38 26.21
CA PRO A 198 16.57 -4.29 25.11
C PRO A 198 16.45 -5.74 25.59
N LEU A 199 15.51 -6.48 25.00
CA LEU A 199 15.44 -7.92 25.21
C LEU A 199 16.71 -8.58 24.68
N ARG A 200 17.10 -9.69 25.26
CA ARG A 200 18.07 -10.60 24.66
C ARG A 200 17.33 -11.58 23.74
N ARG A 201 18.00 -12.11 22.73
CA ARG A 201 17.39 -13.09 21.81
C ARG A 201 16.75 -14.28 22.52
N GLU A 202 17.38 -14.75 23.63
CA GLU A 202 16.88 -15.86 24.42
C GLU A 202 15.61 -15.55 25.20
N GLU A 203 15.27 -14.26 25.32
CA GLU A 203 14.04 -13.78 25.96
C GLU A 203 12.88 -13.60 24.96
N LEU A 204 13.15 -13.75 23.64
CA LEU A 204 12.12 -13.68 22.63
C LEU A 204 11.17 -14.89 22.77
N PRO A 205 9.84 -14.65 22.74
CA PRO A 205 8.89 -15.73 22.83
C PRO A 205 8.91 -16.60 21.58
N GLU A 206 8.56 -17.88 21.75
CA GLU A 206 8.28 -18.75 20.61
C GLU A 206 7.09 -18.21 19.79
N PRO A 207 7.11 -18.37 18.45
CA PRO A 207 6.00 -17.93 17.60
C PRO A 207 4.67 -18.56 18.01
N VAL A 208 3.63 -17.74 18.12
CA VAL A 208 2.33 -18.14 18.66
C VAL A 208 1.42 -18.74 17.57
N ARG A 209 0.72 -19.82 17.92
CA ARG A 209 -0.37 -20.37 17.12
C ARG A 209 -1.64 -19.55 17.35
N ASN A 210 -2.02 -18.72 16.41
CA ASN A 210 -3.11 -17.76 16.59
C ASN A 210 -4.40 -18.10 15.80
N ARG A 211 -4.40 -19.15 14.99
CA ARG A 211 -5.60 -19.60 14.22
C ARG A 211 -5.82 -21.10 14.19
N GLY A 212 -5.10 -21.85 15.03
CA GLY A 212 -5.21 -23.31 15.05
C GLY A 212 -4.62 -24.01 13.81
N ALA A 213 -3.83 -23.30 12.99
CA ALA A 213 -3.15 -23.88 11.85
C ALA A 213 -2.16 -24.98 12.32
N GLN A 214 -1.96 -26.01 11.51
CA GLN A 214 -1.04 -27.10 11.83
C GLN A 214 0.41 -26.61 11.87
N ARG A 215 0.77 -25.67 10.99
CA ARG A 215 2.12 -25.08 10.91
C ARG A 215 2.12 -23.64 11.40
N LEU A 216 3.21 -23.25 12.08
CA LEU A 216 3.37 -21.87 12.56
C LEU A 216 3.37 -20.85 11.42
N SER A 217 3.98 -21.18 10.30
CA SER A 217 4.03 -20.32 9.10
C SER A 217 2.66 -20.03 8.46
N GLU A 218 1.65 -20.82 8.74
CA GLU A 218 0.28 -20.63 8.23
C GLU A 218 -0.59 -19.79 9.17
N ASN A 219 -0.07 -19.37 10.32
CA ASN A 219 -0.74 -18.42 11.22
C ASN A 219 -0.68 -16.99 10.67
N ALA A 220 -1.59 -16.13 11.15
CA ALA A 220 -1.52 -14.71 10.84
C ALA A 220 -0.25 -14.08 11.41
N ALA A 221 0.43 -13.32 10.59
CA ALA A 221 1.61 -12.54 10.95
C ALA A 221 1.26 -11.09 11.29
N PHE A 222 0.29 -10.51 10.56
CA PHE A 222 -0.15 -9.12 10.71
C PHE A 222 -1.49 -8.88 10.00
N LEU A 223 -2.05 -7.69 10.23
CA LEU A 223 -3.24 -7.20 9.53
C LEU A 223 -2.84 -5.97 8.71
N GLN A 224 -3.07 -6.05 7.39
CA GLN A 224 -2.93 -4.91 6.49
C GLN A 224 -4.29 -4.21 6.35
N LEU A 225 -4.27 -2.94 5.96
CA LEU A 225 -5.47 -2.16 5.72
C LEU A 225 -5.73 -2.00 4.23
N SER A 226 -6.98 -2.20 3.81
CA SER A 226 -7.36 -1.92 2.43
C SER A 226 -7.37 -0.42 2.16
N GLY A 227 -6.98 -0.01 0.94
CA GLY A 227 -7.02 1.39 0.50
C GLY A 227 -8.43 1.87 0.13
N GLY A 228 -9.49 1.42 0.79
CA GLY A 228 -10.87 1.74 0.46
C GLY A 228 -11.17 3.23 0.44
N THR A 229 -11.70 3.74 -0.68
CA THR A 229 -12.09 5.15 -0.85
C THR A 229 -13.54 5.43 -0.42
N THR A 230 -14.34 4.40 -0.14
CA THR A 230 -15.80 4.49 0.01
C THR A 230 -16.35 4.03 1.36
N GLY A 231 -15.49 3.72 2.34
CA GLY A 231 -15.93 3.22 3.64
C GLY A 231 -14.78 2.96 4.59
N VAL A 232 -15.07 2.24 5.66
CA VAL A 232 -14.06 1.79 6.64
C VAL A 232 -13.07 0.86 5.96
N SER A 233 -11.78 1.07 6.20
CA SER A 233 -10.73 0.17 5.72
C SER A 233 -10.97 -1.25 6.24
N LYS A 234 -10.92 -2.22 5.32
CA LYS A 234 -11.04 -3.64 5.68
C LYS A 234 -9.71 -4.14 6.23
N LEU A 235 -9.79 -5.03 7.20
CA LEU A 235 -8.62 -5.67 7.80
C LEU A 235 -8.25 -6.94 6.99
N ILE A 236 -7.07 -6.94 6.42
CA ILE A 236 -6.57 -7.98 5.53
C ILE A 236 -5.59 -8.87 6.31
N PRO A 237 -5.99 -10.10 6.71
CA PRO A 237 -5.11 -10.98 7.45
C PRO A 237 -4.04 -11.58 6.53
N ARG A 238 -2.78 -11.41 6.90
CA ARG A 238 -1.65 -11.95 6.13
C ARG A 238 -0.95 -13.03 6.96
N THR A 239 -0.80 -14.22 6.39
CA THR A 239 -0.06 -15.31 7.03
C THR A 239 1.42 -15.23 6.69
N HIS A 240 2.28 -15.82 7.55
CA HIS A 240 3.71 -15.79 7.31
C HIS A 240 4.06 -16.42 5.96
N ALA A 241 3.66 -17.67 5.70
CA ALA A 241 4.03 -18.40 4.49
C ALA A 241 3.57 -17.70 3.21
N ALA A 242 2.30 -17.27 3.15
CA ALA A 242 1.73 -16.63 1.97
C ALA A 242 2.40 -15.28 1.66
N TYR A 243 2.65 -14.48 2.69
CA TYR A 243 3.24 -13.16 2.47
C TYR A 243 4.74 -13.23 2.18
N LEU A 244 5.49 -14.09 2.88
CA LEU A 244 6.91 -14.32 2.60
C LEU A 244 7.14 -14.89 1.20
N TYR A 245 6.21 -15.68 0.66
CA TYR A 245 6.24 -16.10 -0.73
C TYR A 245 6.20 -14.89 -1.68
N SER A 246 5.24 -13.99 -1.50
CA SER A 246 5.13 -12.80 -2.35
C SER A 246 6.35 -11.87 -2.21
N VAL A 247 6.92 -11.73 -1.01
CA VAL A 247 8.16 -10.97 -0.76
C VAL A 247 9.33 -11.57 -1.54
N ARG A 248 9.54 -12.88 -1.42
CA ARG A 248 10.65 -13.61 -2.07
C ARG A 248 10.56 -13.52 -3.58
N GLU A 249 9.39 -13.82 -4.16
CA GLU A 249 9.22 -13.78 -5.62
C GLU A 249 9.30 -12.37 -6.18
N SER A 250 8.76 -11.38 -5.48
CA SER A 250 8.91 -9.97 -5.87
C SER A 250 10.38 -9.53 -5.83
N ALA A 251 11.12 -9.90 -4.79
CA ALA A 251 12.55 -9.59 -4.68
C ALA A 251 13.34 -10.21 -5.84
N ARG A 252 13.06 -11.48 -6.17
CA ARG A 252 13.71 -12.19 -7.28
C ARG A 252 13.41 -11.54 -8.64
N ILE A 253 12.15 -11.20 -8.92
CA ILE A 253 11.72 -10.57 -10.18
C ILE A 253 12.33 -9.19 -10.35
N CYS A 254 12.48 -8.43 -9.25
CA CYS A 254 13.08 -7.10 -9.27
C CYS A 254 14.62 -7.12 -9.22
N GLY A 255 15.24 -8.30 -9.17
CA GLY A 255 16.69 -8.47 -9.14
C GLY A 255 17.31 -7.83 -7.89
N LEU A 256 16.69 -8.05 -6.71
CA LEU A 256 17.27 -7.56 -5.46
C LEU A 256 18.40 -8.45 -4.97
N ASP A 257 19.42 -7.82 -4.42
CA ASP A 257 20.56 -8.44 -3.75
C ASP A 257 21.06 -7.57 -2.57
N ALA A 258 22.15 -7.97 -1.94
CA ALA A 258 22.74 -7.26 -0.80
C ALA A 258 23.29 -5.86 -1.15
N SER A 259 23.48 -5.53 -2.43
CA SER A 259 23.88 -4.20 -2.87
C SER A 259 22.69 -3.25 -3.10
N SER A 260 21.47 -3.78 -3.16
CA SER A 260 20.26 -3.02 -3.46
C SER A 260 19.95 -1.97 -2.39
N ARG A 261 19.57 -0.77 -2.81
CA ARG A 261 19.24 0.38 -1.96
C ARG A 261 17.92 1.00 -2.41
N MET A 262 16.84 0.66 -1.70
CA MET A 262 15.50 1.12 -2.05
C MET A 262 15.16 2.43 -1.35
N LEU A 263 14.82 3.47 -2.13
CA LEU A 263 14.23 4.70 -1.60
C LEU A 263 12.73 4.52 -1.38
N VAL A 264 12.29 4.67 -0.14
CA VAL A 264 10.88 4.64 0.28
C VAL A 264 10.39 6.07 0.49
N ALA A 265 9.75 6.64 -0.53
CA ALA A 265 9.19 8.00 -0.50
C ALA A 265 7.69 8.04 -0.18
N MET A 266 6.99 6.93 -0.36
CA MET A 266 5.60 6.75 0.06
C MET A 266 5.53 6.24 1.50
N PRO A 267 4.35 6.28 2.17
CA PRO A 267 4.23 5.75 3.54
C PRO A 267 4.74 4.31 3.66
N ALA A 268 5.66 4.05 4.58
CA ALA A 268 6.26 2.74 4.79
C ALA A 268 5.24 1.67 5.20
N ALA A 269 4.17 2.07 5.89
CA ALA A 269 3.06 1.19 6.29
C ALA A 269 2.14 0.74 5.12
N HIS A 270 2.28 1.33 3.92
CA HIS A 270 1.47 0.96 2.78
C HIS A 270 1.94 -0.37 2.17
N ASN A 271 0.99 -1.24 1.75
CA ASN A 271 1.33 -2.58 1.23
C ASN A 271 2.34 -2.56 0.06
N PHE A 272 2.23 -1.60 -0.85
CA PHE A 272 3.15 -1.50 -2.00
C PHE A 272 4.61 -1.25 -1.56
N THR A 273 4.82 -0.36 -0.60
CA THR A 273 6.14 -0.09 -0.03
C THR A 273 6.62 -1.18 0.93
N MET A 274 5.72 -2.04 1.42
CA MET A 274 6.06 -3.10 2.35
C MET A 274 6.62 -4.35 1.65
N SER A 275 6.01 -4.81 0.53
CA SER A 275 6.28 -6.14 -0.01
C SER A 275 6.34 -6.27 -1.53
N SER A 276 6.32 -5.18 -2.32
CA SER A 276 6.26 -5.33 -3.79
C SER A 276 7.42 -4.63 -4.53
N PRO A 277 8.68 -5.08 -4.39
CA PRO A 277 9.28 -5.98 -3.41
C PRO A 277 9.34 -5.37 -2.02
N GLY A 278 9.34 -4.03 -1.93
CA GLY A 278 9.22 -3.22 -0.74
C GLY A 278 10.32 -3.44 0.31
N ILE A 279 10.08 -2.89 1.49
CA ILE A 279 10.98 -2.97 2.65
C ILE A 279 11.33 -4.42 2.96
N LEU A 280 10.35 -5.31 2.99
CA LEU A 280 10.58 -6.72 3.34
C LEU A 280 11.38 -7.46 2.27
N GLY A 281 11.20 -7.14 0.99
CA GLY A 281 12.01 -7.70 -0.11
C GLY A 281 13.47 -7.26 -0.02
N VAL A 282 13.72 -6.00 0.33
CA VAL A 282 15.08 -5.48 0.56
C VAL A 282 15.73 -6.18 1.77
N LEU A 283 15.02 -6.30 2.89
CA LEU A 283 15.53 -7.01 4.07
C LEU A 283 15.75 -8.50 3.79
N TRP A 284 14.93 -9.12 2.92
CA TRP A 284 15.13 -10.51 2.50
C TRP A 284 16.41 -10.68 1.67
N ALA A 285 16.72 -9.70 0.82
CA ALA A 285 17.90 -9.72 -0.04
C ALA A 285 19.20 -9.25 0.65
N GLY A 286 19.12 -8.74 1.88
CA GLY A 286 20.27 -8.19 2.62
C GLY A 286 20.66 -6.77 2.21
N GLY A 287 19.79 -6.07 1.47
CA GLY A 287 19.99 -4.70 1.00
C GLY A 287 19.65 -3.64 2.05
N ALA A 288 19.63 -2.36 1.65
CA ALA A 288 19.36 -1.23 2.53
C ALA A 288 18.08 -0.48 2.15
N VAL A 289 17.30 -0.09 3.15
CA VAL A 289 16.10 0.76 3.03
C VAL A 289 16.49 2.20 3.30
N ILE A 290 16.12 3.12 2.40
CA ILE A 290 16.33 4.56 2.56
C ILE A 290 14.96 5.20 2.73
N LEU A 291 14.66 5.69 3.93
CA LEU A 291 13.37 6.28 4.27
C LEU A 291 13.40 7.79 3.99
N ALA A 292 12.63 8.25 3.01
CA ALA A 292 12.43 9.67 2.78
C ALA A 292 11.36 10.21 3.73
N ALA A 293 11.66 11.30 4.40
CA ALA A 293 10.74 11.95 5.34
C ALA A 293 9.49 12.53 4.66
N ASP A 294 9.62 12.90 3.39
CA ASP A 294 8.55 13.42 2.55
C ASP A 294 8.73 12.94 1.10
N PRO A 295 7.66 12.89 0.29
CA PRO A 295 7.71 12.38 -1.08
C PRO A 295 8.20 13.38 -2.11
N SER A 296 8.66 14.58 -1.70
CA SER A 296 9.05 15.64 -2.64
C SER A 296 10.24 15.20 -3.50
N PRO A 297 10.29 15.64 -4.77
CA PRO A 297 11.46 15.39 -5.61
C PRO A 297 12.76 15.93 -5.03
N GLN A 298 12.70 17.00 -4.22
CA GLN A 298 13.88 17.60 -3.59
C GLN A 298 14.52 16.66 -2.59
N THR A 299 13.75 16.16 -1.63
CA THR A 299 14.21 15.19 -0.63
C THR A 299 14.65 13.90 -1.30
N ALA A 300 13.83 13.38 -2.23
CA ALA A 300 14.09 12.13 -2.90
C ALA A 300 15.39 12.16 -3.73
N PHE A 301 15.59 13.18 -4.56
CA PHE A 301 16.77 13.27 -5.42
C PHE A 301 18.06 13.45 -4.60
N ALA A 302 18.02 14.27 -3.54
CA ALA A 302 19.16 14.42 -2.63
C ALA A 302 19.52 13.08 -1.93
N LEU A 303 18.52 12.29 -1.54
CA LEU A 303 18.75 10.96 -0.96
C LEU A 303 19.26 9.94 -2.00
N ILE A 304 18.74 9.95 -3.25
CA ILE A 304 19.24 9.11 -4.33
C ILE A 304 20.73 9.39 -4.57
N GLU A 305 21.09 10.65 -4.72
CA GLU A 305 22.47 11.08 -4.96
C GLU A 305 23.39 10.68 -3.79
N ARG A 306 23.01 11.05 -2.56
CA ARG A 306 23.82 10.85 -1.36
C ARG A 306 23.97 9.36 -0.98
N GLU A 307 22.86 8.63 -1.00
CA GLU A 307 22.81 7.23 -0.53
C GLU A 307 22.96 6.22 -1.66
N ARG A 308 23.06 6.69 -2.92
CA ARG A 308 23.15 5.84 -4.11
C ARG A 308 21.98 4.88 -4.21
N ALA A 309 20.74 5.37 -3.97
CA ALA A 309 19.55 4.54 -4.14
C ALA A 309 19.41 4.08 -5.59
N ASP A 310 19.09 2.80 -5.79
CA ASP A 310 19.01 2.17 -7.09
C ASP A 310 17.58 1.79 -7.49
N ILE A 311 16.64 1.77 -6.52
CA ILE A 311 15.23 1.42 -6.74
C ILE A 311 14.34 2.44 -6.05
N ALA A 312 13.25 2.85 -6.73
CA ALA A 312 12.22 3.72 -6.15
C ALA A 312 10.81 3.28 -6.58
N PRO A 313 9.96 2.79 -5.64
CA PRO A 313 8.55 2.59 -5.87
C PRO A 313 7.78 3.91 -5.77
N LEU A 314 6.93 4.20 -6.75
CA LEU A 314 6.16 5.44 -6.89
C LEU A 314 4.71 5.14 -7.28
N VAL A 315 3.81 6.05 -6.93
CA VAL A 315 2.48 6.13 -7.55
C VAL A 315 2.53 7.08 -8.75
N PRO A 316 1.62 6.97 -9.75
CA PRO A 316 1.66 7.78 -10.96
C PRO A 316 1.81 9.29 -10.73
N PRO A 317 1.06 9.96 -9.82
CA PRO A 317 1.22 11.39 -9.59
C PRO A 317 2.63 11.77 -9.10
N LEU A 318 3.23 10.91 -8.27
CA LEU A 318 4.57 11.13 -7.75
C LEU A 318 5.63 10.93 -8.85
N ALA A 319 5.48 9.91 -9.69
CA ALA A 319 6.36 9.69 -10.85
C ALA A 319 6.32 10.88 -11.81
N GLN A 320 5.15 11.42 -12.11
CA GLN A 320 5.00 12.62 -12.95
C GLN A 320 5.67 13.85 -12.31
N ALA A 321 5.50 14.04 -10.99
CA ALA A 321 6.17 15.13 -10.26
C ALA A 321 7.70 15.01 -10.32
N TRP A 322 8.24 13.79 -10.20
CA TRP A 322 9.67 13.52 -10.34
C TRP A 322 10.18 13.82 -11.76
N ILE A 323 9.47 13.33 -12.79
CA ILE A 323 9.78 13.61 -14.20
C ILE A 323 9.80 15.13 -14.46
N ALA A 324 8.77 15.84 -14.04
CA ALA A 324 8.68 17.29 -14.22
C ALA A 324 9.80 18.06 -13.47
N SER A 325 10.18 17.61 -12.28
CA SER A 325 11.26 18.22 -11.49
C SER A 325 12.64 17.91 -12.08
N ALA A 326 12.89 16.67 -12.52
CA ALA A 326 14.18 16.27 -13.10
C ALA A 326 14.49 17.05 -14.39
N LYS A 327 13.50 17.29 -15.25
CA LYS A 327 13.65 18.14 -16.45
C LYS A 327 14.14 19.56 -16.12
N ARG A 328 13.81 20.09 -14.97
CA ARG A 328 14.18 21.46 -14.57
C ARG A 328 15.50 21.54 -13.78
N ARG A 329 15.82 20.49 -13.01
CA ARG A 329 16.91 20.53 -12.02
C ARG A 329 18.14 19.72 -12.43
N ALA A 330 17.98 18.77 -13.37
CA ALA A 330 19.02 17.84 -13.80
C ALA A 330 19.81 17.20 -12.62
N PRO A 331 19.12 16.51 -11.66
CA PRO A 331 19.78 15.89 -10.53
C PRO A 331 20.66 14.70 -10.98
N ASP A 332 21.65 14.33 -10.14
CA ASP A 332 22.39 13.07 -10.36
C ASP A 332 21.54 11.87 -9.92
N LEU A 333 20.89 11.22 -10.87
CA LEU A 333 20.13 9.99 -10.70
C LEU A 333 20.86 8.76 -11.26
N SER A 334 22.16 8.85 -11.49
CA SER A 334 22.95 7.79 -12.17
C SER A 334 22.95 6.44 -11.43
N SER A 335 22.66 6.43 -10.13
CA SER A 335 22.50 5.17 -9.38
C SER A 335 21.14 4.51 -9.57
N LEU A 336 20.10 5.27 -9.97
CA LEU A 336 18.74 4.78 -10.05
C LEU A 336 18.57 3.88 -11.27
N ARG A 337 18.52 2.56 -11.06
CA ARG A 337 18.36 1.57 -12.14
C ARG A 337 16.91 1.23 -12.42
N LEU A 338 16.03 1.33 -11.40
CA LEU A 338 14.64 0.86 -11.46
C LEU A 338 13.67 1.85 -10.81
N VAL A 339 12.72 2.33 -11.60
CA VAL A 339 11.53 3.03 -11.10
C VAL A 339 10.33 2.12 -11.24
N GLN A 340 9.73 1.75 -10.12
CA GLN A 340 8.48 1.00 -10.08
C GLN A 340 7.31 1.97 -10.02
N VAL A 341 6.30 1.79 -10.87
CA VAL A 341 5.08 2.59 -10.80
C VAL A 341 3.87 1.68 -10.65
N GLY A 342 3.11 1.91 -9.57
CA GLY A 342 1.97 1.08 -9.23
C GLY A 342 0.92 1.80 -8.39
N GLY A 343 -0.10 1.05 -7.97
CA GLY A 343 -1.19 1.57 -7.15
C GLY A 343 -2.31 2.28 -7.92
N ALA A 344 -2.07 2.66 -9.16
CA ALA A 344 -3.03 3.08 -10.17
C ALA A 344 -2.41 2.86 -11.56
N ARG A 345 -3.22 2.90 -12.61
CA ARG A 345 -2.75 2.82 -14.00
C ARG A 345 -1.83 4.03 -14.31
N PHE A 346 -0.70 3.77 -14.94
CA PHE A 346 0.22 4.81 -15.37
C PHE A 346 0.07 5.03 -16.86
N ALA A 347 -0.36 6.22 -17.27
CA ALA A 347 -0.64 6.55 -18.66
C ALA A 347 0.59 6.34 -19.56
N PRO A 348 0.46 5.70 -20.74
CA PRO A 348 1.58 5.38 -21.62
C PRO A 348 2.45 6.58 -21.99
N ALA A 349 1.85 7.75 -22.22
CA ALA A 349 2.57 8.98 -22.53
C ALA A 349 3.49 9.44 -21.37
N ALA A 350 3.07 9.26 -20.12
CA ALA A 350 3.89 9.55 -18.94
C ALA A 350 4.93 8.45 -18.70
N ALA A 351 4.54 7.18 -18.88
CA ALA A 351 5.41 6.02 -18.75
C ALA A 351 6.64 6.13 -19.68
N ALA A 352 6.45 6.53 -20.92
CA ALA A 352 7.49 6.75 -21.92
C ALA A 352 8.53 7.82 -21.51
N GLN A 353 8.20 8.70 -20.53
CA GLN A 353 9.13 9.73 -20.06
C GLN A 353 10.09 9.23 -18.96
N VAL A 354 9.85 8.08 -18.33
CA VAL A 354 10.67 7.59 -17.22
C VAL A 354 12.12 7.39 -17.67
N ARG A 355 12.35 6.58 -18.68
CA ARG A 355 13.70 6.26 -19.14
C ARG A 355 14.49 7.46 -19.67
N PRO A 356 13.96 8.30 -20.59
CA PRO A 356 14.73 9.44 -21.12
C PRO A 356 14.96 10.55 -20.10
N VAL A 357 14.13 10.68 -19.04
CA VAL A 357 14.23 11.78 -18.08
C VAL A 357 14.89 11.36 -16.77
N LEU A 358 14.56 10.18 -16.23
CA LEU A 358 15.10 9.70 -14.95
C LEU A 358 16.31 8.76 -15.15
N GLY A 359 16.60 8.33 -16.37
CA GLY A 359 17.69 7.39 -16.66
C GLY A 359 17.44 5.95 -16.23
N ALA A 360 16.32 5.68 -15.54
CA ALA A 360 15.98 4.40 -14.96
C ALA A 360 15.06 3.57 -15.85
N ARG A 361 15.12 2.25 -15.71
CA ARG A 361 14.13 1.34 -16.30
C ARG A 361 12.80 1.51 -15.57
N LEU A 362 11.69 1.58 -16.32
CA LEU A 362 10.35 1.49 -15.77
C LEU A 362 9.99 0.04 -15.51
N GLN A 363 9.37 -0.24 -14.37
CA GLN A 363 8.63 -1.48 -14.11
C GLN A 363 7.23 -1.11 -13.64
N GLN A 364 6.21 -1.49 -14.41
CA GLN A 364 4.84 -1.31 -13.96
C GLN A 364 4.47 -2.41 -12.98
N VAL A 365 3.72 -2.03 -11.93
CA VAL A 365 3.30 -2.92 -10.85
C VAL A 365 1.80 -2.82 -10.69
N PHE A 366 1.09 -3.93 -10.89
CA PHE A 366 -0.32 -4.04 -10.58
C PHE A 366 -0.52 -5.09 -9.50
N GLY A 367 -1.01 -4.66 -8.36
CA GLY A 367 -1.23 -5.54 -7.23
C GLY A 367 -2.21 -4.96 -6.22
N MET A 368 -2.59 -5.79 -5.29
CA MET A 368 -3.51 -5.46 -4.22
C MET A 368 -3.06 -6.08 -2.89
N ALA A 369 -3.47 -5.48 -1.79
CA ALA A 369 -3.11 -5.98 -0.46
C ALA A 369 -3.73 -7.36 -0.17
N GLU A 370 -4.81 -7.69 -0.84
CA GLU A 370 -5.52 -8.96 -0.75
C GLU A 370 -4.78 -10.12 -1.43
N GLY A 371 -3.89 -9.83 -2.40
CA GLY A 371 -3.17 -10.90 -3.11
C GLY A 371 -2.49 -10.43 -4.37
N LEU A 372 -2.87 -10.98 -5.50
CA LEU A 372 -2.28 -10.83 -6.83
C LEU A 372 -1.32 -9.64 -7.00
N VAL A 373 -0.09 -9.94 -7.41
CA VAL A 373 0.91 -8.93 -7.80
C VAL A 373 1.45 -9.28 -9.18
N ASN A 374 1.47 -8.31 -10.06
CA ASN A 374 1.99 -8.41 -11.42
C ASN A 374 3.12 -7.40 -11.59
N TYR A 375 4.12 -7.78 -12.38
CA TYR A 375 5.20 -6.90 -12.80
C TYR A 375 5.41 -7.02 -14.30
N THR A 376 5.77 -5.94 -14.97
CA THR A 376 6.49 -6.04 -16.23
C THR A 376 7.89 -6.58 -15.95
N ARG A 377 8.41 -7.41 -16.86
CA ARG A 377 9.71 -8.10 -16.71
C ARG A 377 10.84 -7.32 -17.37
N GLU A 378 12.07 -7.73 -17.11
CA GLU A 378 13.26 -7.08 -17.67
C GLU A 378 13.41 -7.30 -19.17
N ASP A 379 12.97 -8.44 -19.63
CA ASP A 379 13.00 -8.92 -21.02
C ASP A 379 11.71 -8.60 -21.81
N ASP A 380 10.74 -7.90 -21.20
CA ASP A 380 9.54 -7.46 -21.92
C ASP A 380 9.87 -6.37 -22.94
N ASP A 381 9.21 -6.44 -24.10
CA ASP A 381 9.26 -5.39 -25.10
C ASP A 381 8.78 -4.04 -24.52
N GLU A 382 9.40 -2.94 -24.96
CA GLU A 382 9.07 -1.59 -24.48
C GLU A 382 7.57 -1.28 -24.60
N GLN A 383 6.92 -1.72 -25.68
CA GLN A 383 5.49 -1.52 -25.86
C GLN A 383 4.67 -2.22 -24.76
N LEU A 384 5.03 -3.43 -24.36
CA LEU A 384 4.38 -4.14 -23.24
C LEU A 384 4.60 -3.41 -21.93
N VAL A 385 5.83 -2.93 -21.67
CA VAL A 385 6.15 -2.15 -20.46
C VAL A 385 5.35 -0.86 -20.40
N LEU A 386 5.10 -0.19 -21.53
CA LEU A 386 4.38 1.09 -21.56
C LEU A 386 2.85 0.92 -21.43
N THR A 387 2.29 -0.20 -21.90
CA THR A 387 0.84 -0.34 -22.06
C THR A 387 0.18 -1.36 -21.15
N THR A 388 0.98 -2.24 -20.50
CA THR A 388 0.46 -3.29 -19.61
C THR A 388 1.03 -3.17 -18.20
N GLN A 389 0.47 -3.93 -17.27
CA GLN A 389 0.97 -4.00 -15.89
C GLN A 389 1.64 -5.35 -15.59
N GLY A 390 2.10 -6.04 -16.65
CA GLY A 390 2.89 -7.26 -16.55
C GLY A 390 2.09 -8.53 -16.29
N THR A 391 2.79 -9.55 -15.83
CA THR A 391 2.26 -10.87 -15.53
C THR A 391 2.35 -11.20 -14.04
N PRO A 392 1.54 -12.13 -13.51
CA PRO A 392 1.58 -12.57 -12.11
C PRO A 392 2.97 -13.05 -11.67
N ILE A 393 3.24 -12.95 -10.36
CA ILE A 393 4.51 -13.40 -9.78
C ILE A 393 4.57 -14.92 -9.59
N SER A 394 3.43 -15.57 -9.47
CA SER A 394 3.33 -17.02 -9.27
C SER A 394 2.80 -17.73 -10.51
N PRO A 395 3.38 -18.88 -10.88
CA PRO A 395 2.78 -19.74 -11.89
C PRO A 395 1.42 -20.33 -11.43
N ASP A 396 1.16 -20.37 -10.12
CA ASP A 396 -0.07 -20.85 -9.52
C ASP A 396 -1.08 -19.73 -9.21
N ASP A 397 -0.84 -18.52 -9.73
CA ASP A 397 -1.85 -17.46 -9.71
C ASP A 397 -2.91 -17.75 -10.77
N GLU A 398 -4.11 -18.04 -10.32
CA GLU A 398 -5.26 -18.23 -11.18
C GLU A 398 -5.95 -16.88 -11.43
N VAL A 399 -6.12 -16.56 -12.71
CA VAL A 399 -6.72 -15.30 -13.17
C VAL A 399 -7.89 -15.61 -14.08
N LEU A 400 -9.09 -15.24 -13.65
CA LEU A 400 -10.31 -15.28 -14.46
C LEU A 400 -10.70 -13.86 -14.88
N ILE A 401 -11.12 -13.71 -16.13
CA ILE A 401 -11.65 -12.45 -16.67
C ILE A 401 -13.06 -12.75 -17.19
N LEU A 402 -14.07 -12.19 -16.53
CA LEU A 402 -15.47 -12.57 -16.72
C LEU A 402 -16.30 -11.37 -17.17
N ASP A 403 -17.34 -11.63 -17.98
CA ASP A 403 -18.38 -10.66 -18.31
C ASP A 403 -19.34 -10.42 -17.12
N ASP A 404 -20.36 -9.57 -17.32
CA ASP A 404 -21.35 -9.26 -16.27
C ASP A 404 -22.22 -10.48 -15.89
N GLU A 405 -22.35 -11.47 -16.77
CA GLU A 405 -23.08 -12.71 -16.54
C GLU A 405 -22.19 -13.80 -15.90
N GLY A 406 -20.92 -13.49 -15.65
CA GLY A 406 -19.96 -14.41 -15.02
C GLY A 406 -19.38 -15.45 -15.98
N ARG A 407 -19.43 -15.22 -17.28
CA ARG A 407 -18.83 -16.10 -18.31
C ARG A 407 -17.44 -15.57 -18.70
N PRO A 408 -16.49 -16.46 -19.05
CA PRO A 408 -15.20 -16.00 -19.56
C PRO A 408 -15.35 -15.12 -20.80
N VAL A 409 -14.64 -13.97 -20.82
CA VAL A 409 -14.61 -13.10 -21.99
C VAL A 409 -13.69 -13.68 -23.08
N PRO A 410 -13.96 -13.39 -24.38
CA PRO A 410 -13.02 -13.71 -25.45
C PRO A 410 -11.65 -13.07 -25.21
N GLU A 411 -10.59 -13.68 -25.74
CA GLU A 411 -9.22 -13.14 -25.65
C GLU A 411 -9.15 -11.70 -26.15
N GLY A 412 -8.46 -10.84 -25.42
CA GLY A 412 -8.30 -9.43 -25.74
C GLY A 412 -9.52 -8.54 -25.40
N GLN A 413 -10.61 -9.10 -24.93
CA GLN A 413 -11.76 -8.32 -24.45
C GLN A 413 -11.61 -7.98 -22.95
N PRO A 414 -12.05 -6.80 -22.51
CA PRO A 414 -12.05 -6.42 -21.12
C PRO A 414 -13.14 -7.15 -20.33
N GLY A 415 -12.86 -7.45 -19.06
CA GLY A 415 -13.82 -8.08 -18.16
C GLY A 415 -13.41 -7.93 -16.68
N HIS A 416 -14.27 -8.39 -15.80
CA HIS A 416 -14.06 -8.39 -14.36
C HIS A 416 -12.95 -9.36 -13.96
N LEU A 417 -11.94 -8.84 -13.27
CA LEU A 417 -10.84 -9.64 -12.76
C LEU A 417 -11.23 -10.37 -11.47
N LEU A 418 -11.11 -11.69 -11.49
CA LEU A 418 -11.12 -12.52 -10.30
C LEU A 418 -9.77 -13.24 -10.19
N THR A 419 -9.27 -13.40 -8.96
CA THR A 419 -7.98 -14.04 -8.73
C THR A 419 -7.97 -14.97 -7.52
N ARG A 420 -7.14 -16.01 -7.59
CA ARG A 420 -6.84 -16.96 -6.53
C ARG A 420 -5.39 -17.41 -6.67
N GLY A 421 -4.68 -17.59 -5.56
CA GLY A 421 -3.27 -17.98 -5.64
C GLY A 421 -2.61 -18.17 -4.27
N PRO A 422 -1.30 -18.49 -4.26
CA PRO A 422 -0.58 -18.87 -3.02
C PRO A 422 -0.51 -17.79 -1.97
N TYR A 423 -0.74 -16.53 -2.34
CA TYR A 423 -0.69 -15.39 -1.44
C TYR A 423 -1.95 -14.51 -1.50
N THR A 424 -3.00 -14.97 -2.16
CA THR A 424 -4.32 -14.32 -2.16
C THR A 424 -5.12 -14.77 -0.94
N ILE A 425 -5.65 -13.83 -0.15
CA ILE A 425 -6.47 -14.14 1.02
C ILE A 425 -7.79 -14.78 0.61
N ARG A 426 -8.42 -15.49 1.54
CA ARG A 426 -9.74 -16.12 1.37
C ARG A 426 -10.87 -15.35 2.05
N GLY A 427 -10.54 -14.29 2.74
CA GLY A 427 -11.50 -13.41 3.41
C GLY A 427 -10.84 -12.37 4.27
N TYR A 428 -11.57 -11.29 4.53
CA TYR A 428 -11.19 -10.23 5.45
C TYR A 428 -11.43 -10.65 6.90
N TYR A 429 -10.67 -10.10 7.81
CA TYR A 429 -10.77 -10.34 9.23
C TYR A 429 -12.05 -9.72 9.81
N GLY A 430 -12.92 -10.54 10.41
CA GLY A 430 -14.14 -10.08 11.08
C GLY A 430 -15.19 -9.47 10.16
N GLU A 431 -15.19 -9.76 8.85
CA GLU A 431 -16.03 -9.10 7.84
C GLU A 431 -16.93 -10.09 7.08
N GLU A 432 -17.82 -10.79 7.76
CA GLU A 432 -18.67 -11.81 7.13
C GLU A 432 -19.48 -11.31 5.92
N HIS A 433 -20.07 -10.11 6.04
CA HIS A 433 -20.86 -9.53 4.95
C HIS A 433 -19.98 -9.19 3.73
N ALA A 434 -18.85 -8.52 3.94
CA ALA A 434 -17.91 -8.20 2.88
C ALA A 434 -17.30 -9.46 2.26
N ASN A 435 -17.09 -10.51 3.05
CA ASN A 435 -16.55 -11.77 2.57
C ASN A 435 -17.51 -12.47 1.59
N ARG A 436 -18.81 -12.47 1.86
CA ARG A 436 -19.82 -13.06 0.95
C ARG A 436 -19.87 -12.36 -0.42
N THR A 437 -19.58 -11.07 -0.48
CA THR A 437 -19.63 -10.30 -1.75
C THR A 437 -18.28 -10.23 -2.45
N SER A 438 -17.18 -10.24 -1.69
CA SER A 438 -15.82 -10.09 -2.24
C SER A 438 -15.17 -11.40 -2.66
N PHE A 439 -15.70 -12.54 -2.24
CA PHE A 439 -15.15 -13.86 -2.59
C PHE A 439 -16.23 -14.75 -3.18
N THR A 440 -15.81 -15.66 -4.07
CA THR A 440 -16.67 -16.72 -4.59
C THR A 440 -16.62 -17.94 -3.63
N GLU A 441 -17.57 -18.86 -3.76
CA GLU A 441 -17.61 -20.09 -2.94
C GLU A 441 -16.36 -20.97 -3.12
N ASP A 442 -15.80 -21.00 -4.33
CA ASP A 442 -14.55 -21.69 -4.66
C ASP A 442 -13.30 -20.88 -4.35
N GLY A 443 -13.46 -19.67 -3.76
CA GLY A 443 -12.41 -18.87 -3.13
C GLY A 443 -11.66 -17.94 -4.06
N PHE A 444 -12.21 -17.56 -5.21
CA PHE A 444 -11.67 -16.43 -5.97
C PHE A 444 -12.01 -15.10 -5.29
N TYR A 445 -11.05 -14.19 -5.26
CA TYR A 445 -11.25 -12.80 -4.85
C TYR A 445 -11.74 -11.98 -6.05
N ARG A 446 -12.85 -11.28 -5.87
CA ARG A 446 -13.40 -10.30 -6.83
C ARG A 446 -12.70 -8.97 -6.62
N THR A 447 -11.76 -8.62 -7.50
CA THR A 447 -10.89 -7.45 -7.29
C THR A 447 -11.63 -6.12 -7.47
N GLY A 448 -12.70 -6.13 -8.28
CA GLY A 448 -13.40 -4.92 -8.74
C GLY A 448 -12.65 -4.17 -9.83
N ASP A 449 -11.51 -4.68 -10.30
CA ASP A 449 -10.80 -4.13 -11.44
C ASP A 449 -11.34 -4.74 -12.75
N ILE A 450 -11.35 -3.96 -13.80
CA ILE A 450 -11.61 -4.40 -15.17
C ILE A 450 -10.26 -4.50 -15.87
N VAL A 451 -9.98 -5.66 -16.43
CA VAL A 451 -8.71 -5.93 -17.08
C VAL A 451 -8.91 -6.58 -18.44
N ARG A 452 -7.91 -6.48 -19.30
CA ARG A 452 -7.79 -7.20 -20.57
C ARG A 452 -6.54 -8.07 -20.50
N ARG A 453 -6.60 -9.29 -21.04
CA ARG A 453 -5.41 -10.13 -21.21
C ARG A 453 -4.83 -9.92 -22.60
N HIS A 454 -3.55 -9.55 -22.64
CA HIS A 454 -2.80 -9.48 -23.88
C HIS A 454 -2.40 -10.90 -24.35
N PRO A 455 -2.20 -11.17 -25.67
CA PRO A 455 -1.77 -12.49 -26.16
C PRO A 455 -0.46 -13.00 -25.53
N SER A 456 0.42 -12.11 -25.06
CA SER A 456 1.65 -12.46 -24.32
C SER A 456 1.39 -12.87 -22.85
N GLY A 457 0.12 -12.91 -22.40
CA GLY A 457 -0.25 -13.21 -21.02
C GLY A 457 -0.27 -12.01 -20.08
N HIS A 458 0.23 -10.85 -20.49
CA HIS A 458 0.22 -9.63 -19.69
C HIS A 458 -1.20 -9.14 -19.42
N LEU A 459 -1.40 -8.53 -18.25
CA LEU A 459 -2.66 -7.90 -17.87
C LEU A 459 -2.58 -6.39 -18.14
N GLU A 460 -3.58 -5.86 -18.82
CA GLU A 460 -3.82 -4.43 -18.98
C GLU A 460 -5.01 -4.04 -18.11
N VAL A 461 -4.80 -3.15 -17.15
CA VAL A 461 -5.87 -2.58 -16.35
C VAL A 461 -6.57 -1.50 -17.18
N THR A 462 -7.85 -1.70 -17.46
CA THR A 462 -8.68 -0.78 -18.26
C THR A 462 -9.65 0.03 -17.40
N GLY A 463 -9.64 -0.15 -16.08
CA GLY A 463 -10.42 0.64 -15.13
C GLY A 463 -10.92 -0.16 -13.93
N ARG A 464 -11.86 0.44 -13.20
CA ARG A 464 -12.57 -0.20 -12.09
C ARG A 464 -14.05 -0.27 -12.35
N ALA A 465 -14.69 -1.39 -12.01
CA ALA A 465 -16.13 -1.60 -12.21
C ALA A 465 -16.96 -0.48 -11.56
N LYS A 466 -16.60 -0.01 -10.37
CA LYS A 466 -17.27 1.08 -9.65
C LYS A 466 -16.97 2.48 -10.19
N ASP A 467 -15.96 2.63 -11.02
CA ASP A 467 -15.55 3.92 -11.60
C ASP A 467 -15.94 4.03 -13.07
N GLN A 468 -16.48 2.95 -13.70
CA GLN A 468 -17.09 3.03 -15.01
C GLN A 468 -18.30 3.96 -14.99
N ILE A 469 -18.46 4.75 -16.05
CA ILE A 469 -19.62 5.64 -16.20
C ILE A 469 -20.71 4.88 -16.93
N ASN A 470 -21.89 4.78 -16.32
CA ASN A 470 -23.03 4.07 -16.88
C ASN A 470 -24.01 5.07 -17.50
N ARG A 471 -23.84 5.32 -18.80
CA ARG A 471 -24.65 6.30 -19.53
C ARG A 471 -25.65 5.62 -20.47
N ALA A 472 -26.92 5.73 -20.15
CA ALA A 472 -28.03 5.15 -20.95
C ALA A 472 -27.86 3.65 -21.26
N GLY A 473 -27.26 2.89 -20.31
CA GLY A 473 -26.98 1.46 -20.47
C GLY A 473 -25.61 1.13 -21.06
N GLU A 474 -24.89 2.13 -21.60
CA GLU A 474 -23.54 1.96 -22.11
C GLU A 474 -22.50 2.15 -20.99
N LYS A 475 -21.49 1.28 -20.93
CA LYS A 475 -20.39 1.36 -19.99
C LYS A 475 -19.20 2.08 -20.62
N ILE A 476 -18.79 3.18 -20.02
CA ILE A 476 -17.67 4.01 -20.50
C ILE A 476 -16.50 3.83 -19.55
N ALA A 477 -15.37 3.37 -20.08
CA ALA A 477 -14.12 3.28 -19.34
C ALA A 477 -13.55 4.70 -19.13
N VAL A 478 -13.37 5.09 -17.87
CA VAL A 478 -12.82 6.42 -17.53
C VAL A 478 -11.41 6.60 -18.06
N ASP A 479 -10.58 5.53 -18.00
CA ASP A 479 -9.18 5.57 -18.42
C ASP A 479 -9.01 5.87 -19.91
N GLU A 480 -9.95 5.42 -20.76
CA GLU A 480 -9.97 5.76 -22.20
C GLU A 480 -10.07 7.28 -22.42
N LEU A 481 -10.92 7.94 -21.63
CA LEU A 481 -11.12 9.39 -21.72
C LEU A 481 -9.94 10.18 -21.16
N GLU A 482 -9.37 9.69 -20.07
CA GLU A 482 -8.21 10.29 -19.41
C GLU A 482 -6.96 10.22 -20.28
N ASP A 483 -6.69 9.04 -20.86
CA ASP A 483 -5.56 8.85 -21.79
C ASP A 483 -5.69 9.76 -23.01
N LEU A 484 -6.90 9.82 -23.59
CA LEU A 484 -7.13 10.65 -24.76
C LEU A 484 -6.92 12.15 -24.44
N ALA A 485 -7.33 12.59 -23.25
CA ALA A 485 -7.10 13.95 -22.80
C ALA A 485 -5.59 14.24 -22.62
N LEU A 486 -4.85 13.32 -21.99
CA LEU A 486 -3.39 13.44 -21.76
C LEU A 486 -2.59 13.44 -23.06
N ASP A 487 -3.03 12.67 -24.05
CA ASP A 487 -2.37 12.59 -25.36
C ASP A 487 -2.62 13.84 -26.22
N ARG A 488 -3.86 14.34 -26.23
CA ARG A 488 -4.29 15.31 -27.20
C ARG A 488 -4.44 16.74 -26.72
N LEU A 489 -4.45 16.96 -25.41
CA LEU A 489 -4.62 18.29 -24.81
C LEU A 489 -3.36 18.75 -24.08
N ALA A 490 -3.24 20.06 -23.88
CA ALA A 490 -2.13 20.65 -23.12
C ALA A 490 -2.31 20.48 -21.60
N VAL A 491 -2.61 19.26 -21.14
CA VAL A 491 -2.88 18.95 -19.73
C VAL A 491 -1.77 18.12 -19.10
N ALA A 492 -1.55 18.34 -17.80
CA ALA A 492 -0.66 17.54 -16.97
C ALA A 492 -1.39 16.35 -16.37
N ASP A 493 -2.69 16.52 -16.04
CA ASP A 493 -3.56 15.49 -15.49
C ASP A 493 -4.98 15.61 -16.06
N ALA A 494 -5.68 14.47 -16.13
CA ALA A 494 -7.08 14.39 -16.51
C ALA A 494 -7.78 13.30 -15.70
N VAL A 495 -9.02 13.56 -15.25
CA VAL A 495 -9.83 12.58 -14.52
C VAL A 495 -11.26 12.61 -15.01
N ALA A 496 -11.75 11.47 -15.48
CA ALA A 496 -13.15 11.29 -15.87
C ALA A 496 -13.98 10.70 -14.72
N VAL A 497 -15.20 11.17 -14.55
CA VAL A 497 -16.13 10.68 -13.53
C VAL A 497 -17.57 10.67 -14.06
N GLY A 498 -18.37 9.72 -13.57
CA GLY A 498 -19.82 9.74 -13.78
C GLY A 498 -20.48 10.78 -12.88
N ILE A 499 -21.35 11.60 -13.46
CA ILE A 499 -22.18 12.59 -12.77
C ILE A 499 -23.61 12.06 -12.82
N PRO A 500 -24.28 11.82 -11.68
CA PRO A 500 -25.67 11.34 -11.67
C PRO A 500 -26.61 12.22 -12.53
N ASP A 501 -27.46 11.60 -13.33
CA ASP A 501 -28.43 12.25 -14.19
C ASP A 501 -29.70 11.41 -14.31
N GLU A 502 -30.86 12.02 -14.10
CA GLU A 502 -32.16 11.32 -14.08
C GLU A 502 -32.53 10.70 -15.44
N ALA A 503 -32.07 11.26 -16.55
CA ALA A 503 -32.50 10.83 -17.90
C ALA A 503 -31.60 9.71 -18.45
N VAL A 504 -30.29 9.73 -18.15
CA VAL A 504 -29.31 8.83 -18.76
C VAL A 504 -28.53 8.00 -17.72
N GLY A 505 -28.92 8.06 -16.44
CA GLY A 505 -28.22 7.43 -15.32
C GLY A 505 -26.98 8.22 -14.91
N GLU A 506 -25.99 8.33 -15.75
CA GLU A 506 -24.81 9.18 -15.53
C GLU A 506 -24.41 9.95 -16.79
N ARG A 507 -23.91 11.17 -16.61
CA ARG A 507 -23.22 11.97 -17.63
C ARG A 507 -21.73 11.89 -17.46
N VAL A 508 -21.01 12.08 -18.55
CA VAL A 508 -19.55 12.10 -18.54
C VAL A 508 -19.06 13.49 -18.11
N GLY A 509 -18.36 13.52 -16.94
CA GLY A 509 -17.60 14.68 -16.49
C GLY A 509 -16.11 14.45 -16.68
N LEU A 510 -15.37 15.48 -17.09
CA LEU A 510 -13.92 15.47 -17.24
C LEU A 510 -13.31 16.64 -16.48
N ILE A 511 -12.36 16.35 -15.60
CA ILE A 511 -11.57 17.33 -14.86
C ILE A 511 -10.17 17.35 -15.47
N LEU A 512 -9.69 18.55 -15.79
CA LEU A 512 -8.41 18.79 -16.44
C LEU A 512 -7.50 19.65 -15.57
N VAL A 513 -6.22 19.30 -15.50
CA VAL A 513 -5.16 20.13 -14.91
C VAL A 513 -4.23 20.57 -16.04
N PRO A 514 -4.17 21.85 -16.41
CA PRO A 514 -3.29 22.34 -17.47
C PRO A 514 -1.82 22.09 -17.17
N ARG A 515 -0.99 21.94 -18.18
CA ARG A 515 0.46 21.96 -18.02
C ARG A 515 0.91 23.36 -17.54
N PRO A 516 1.96 23.47 -16.70
CA PRO A 516 2.43 24.76 -16.24
C PRO A 516 2.68 25.75 -17.39
N GLY A 517 2.05 26.92 -17.31
CA GLY A 517 2.17 27.97 -18.34
C GLY A 517 1.37 27.71 -19.62
N GLN A 518 0.50 26.72 -19.63
CA GLN A 518 -0.43 26.45 -20.73
C GLN A 518 -1.85 26.79 -20.31
N GLU A 519 -2.65 27.29 -21.28
CA GLU A 519 -4.09 27.51 -21.12
C GLU A 519 -4.86 26.64 -22.11
N LEU A 520 -6.03 26.19 -21.71
CA LEU A 520 -6.90 25.32 -22.54
C LEU A 520 -7.86 26.10 -23.44
N GLY A 521 -7.62 27.41 -23.59
CA GLY A 521 -8.47 28.34 -24.32
C GLY A 521 -9.68 28.83 -23.51
N GLU A 522 -10.48 29.71 -24.14
CA GLU A 522 -11.65 30.32 -23.47
C GLU A 522 -12.77 29.32 -23.20
N ASP A 523 -12.92 28.30 -24.06
CA ASP A 523 -13.90 27.21 -23.89
C ASP A 523 -13.22 25.81 -23.88
N PRO A 524 -12.75 25.35 -22.71
CA PRO A 524 -12.15 24.02 -22.57
C PRO A 524 -13.08 22.88 -23.00
N ARG A 525 -14.38 23.02 -22.84
CA ARG A 525 -15.37 22.01 -23.24
C ARG A 525 -15.44 21.88 -24.77
N ALA A 526 -15.44 22.98 -25.48
CA ALA A 526 -15.42 22.95 -26.96
C ALA A 526 -14.11 22.33 -27.47
N ALA A 527 -12.97 22.66 -26.85
CA ALA A 527 -11.65 22.08 -27.16
C ALA A 527 -11.61 20.55 -26.95
N VAL A 528 -12.10 20.06 -25.82
CA VAL A 528 -12.22 18.62 -25.53
C VAL A 528 -13.10 17.94 -26.56
N ARG A 529 -14.28 18.50 -26.83
CA ARG A 529 -15.25 17.92 -27.76
C ARG A 529 -14.71 17.82 -29.20
N ALA A 530 -14.04 18.86 -29.67
CA ALA A 530 -13.39 18.84 -30.98
C ALA A 530 -12.29 17.78 -31.06
N SER A 531 -11.38 17.76 -30.09
CA SER A 531 -10.26 16.83 -30.04
C SER A 531 -10.71 15.36 -29.93
N PHE A 532 -11.75 15.07 -29.14
CA PHE A 532 -12.25 13.70 -28.93
C PHE A 532 -13.02 13.19 -30.16
N ARG A 533 -13.76 14.07 -30.85
CA ARG A 533 -14.39 13.75 -32.15
C ARG A 533 -13.36 13.48 -33.25
N GLU A 534 -12.30 14.29 -33.31
CA GLU A 534 -11.21 14.10 -34.27
C GLU A 534 -10.50 12.77 -34.04
N ALA A 535 -10.39 12.34 -32.76
CA ALA A 535 -9.87 11.02 -32.39
C ALA A 535 -10.81 9.85 -32.71
N GLY A 536 -12.02 10.12 -33.23
CA GLY A 536 -13.00 9.10 -33.60
C GLY A 536 -13.79 8.53 -32.41
N LEU A 537 -13.80 9.20 -31.26
CA LEU A 537 -14.52 8.74 -30.07
C LEU A 537 -16.05 8.78 -30.33
N ALA A 538 -16.75 7.74 -29.89
CA ALA A 538 -18.20 7.67 -30.00
C ALA A 538 -18.87 8.83 -29.23
N GLU A 539 -19.93 9.44 -29.81
CA GLU A 539 -20.55 10.67 -29.28
C GLU A 539 -21.06 10.49 -27.83
N PHE A 540 -21.52 9.31 -27.44
CA PHE A 540 -21.99 9.05 -26.08
C PHE A 540 -20.87 9.05 -25.03
N LYS A 541 -19.62 8.91 -25.43
CA LYS A 541 -18.43 8.94 -24.55
C LYS A 541 -17.86 10.35 -24.39
N ILE A 542 -18.24 11.30 -25.24
CA ILE A 542 -17.69 12.66 -25.21
C ILE A 542 -18.14 13.38 -23.94
N PRO A 543 -17.21 13.97 -23.17
CA PRO A 543 -17.54 14.67 -21.93
C PRO A 543 -18.56 15.79 -22.13
N GLU A 544 -19.64 15.73 -21.35
CA GLU A 544 -20.70 16.75 -21.36
C GLU A 544 -20.38 17.89 -20.37
N ARG A 545 -19.52 17.63 -19.39
CA ARG A 545 -19.04 18.60 -18.41
C ARG A 545 -17.51 18.55 -18.36
N VAL A 546 -16.90 19.72 -18.47
CA VAL A 546 -15.44 19.89 -18.38
C VAL A 546 -15.16 20.96 -17.35
N VAL A 547 -14.29 20.65 -16.38
CA VAL A 547 -13.83 21.56 -15.33
C VAL A 547 -12.32 21.61 -15.34
N VAL A 548 -11.76 22.82 -15.24
CA VAL A 548 -10.32 23.03 -15.11
C VAL A 548 -9.99 23.32 -13.65
N MET A 549 -8.97 22.67 -13.12
CA MET A 549 -8.46 22.84 -11.76
C MET A 549 -6.95 23.03 -11.78
N ASP A 550 -6.41 23.71 -10.77
CA ASP A 550 -4.96 23.87 -10.62
C ASP A 550 -4.29 22.57 -10.15
N ARG A 551 -5.00 21.74 -9.41
CA ARG A 551 -4.54 20.45 -8.89
C ARG A 551 -5.69 19.49 -8.58
N LEU A 552 -5.41 18.19 -8.64
CA LEU A 552 -6.35 17.15 -8.24
C LEU A 552 -6.28 16.87 -6.73
N PRO A 553 -7.42 16.57 -6.07
CA PRO A 553 -7.43 16.10 -4.69
C PRO A 553 -6.86 14.69 -4.61
N LEU A 554 -5.98 14.48 -3.62
CA LEU A 554 -5.33 13.19 -3.39
C LEU A 554 -5.84 12.54 -2.10
N THR A 555 -5.88 11.21 -2.08
CA THR A 555 -6.12 10.41 -0.89
C THR A 555 -4.91 10.41 0.04
N ASN A 556 -5.06 9.86 1.24
CA ASN A 556 -3.98 9.73 2.23
C ASN A 556 -2.76 8.92 1.73
N VAL A 557 -2.94 8.12 0.69
CA VAL A 557 -1.88 7.32 0.05
C VAL A 557 -1.38 7.92 -1.27
N GLY A 558 -1.74 9.17 -1.58
CA GLY A 558 -1.30 9.87 -2.79
C GLY A 558 -2.04 9.49 -4.07
N LYS A 559 -3.16 8.75 -3.99
CA LYS A 559 -4.01 8.43 -5.15
C LYS A 559 -5.04 9.54 -5.38
N ILE A 560 -5.48 9.72 -6.61
CA ILE A 560 -6.54 10.66 -6.97
C ILE A 560 -7.85 10.27 -6.28
N SER A 561 -8.53 11.25 -5.65
CA SER A 561 -9.80 11.03 -4.97
C SER A 561 -10.99 11.32 -5.88
N ARG A 562 -11.43 10.33 -6.68
CA ARG A 562 -12.62 10.47 -7.55
C ARG A 562 -13.90 10.83 -6.78
N LYS A 563 -14.02 10.40 -5.50
CA LYS A 563 -15.16 10.77 -4.64
C LYS A 563 -15.25 12.28 -4.42
N GLN A 564 -14.12 12.93 -4.09
CA GLN A 564 -14.08 14.38 -3.91
C GLN A 564 -14.32 15.12 -5.23
N LEU A 565 -13.82 14.59 -6.34
CA LEU A 565 -14.03 15.16 -7.67
C LEU A 565 -15.49 15.08 -8.11
N ARG A 566 -16.19 13.94 -7.86
CA ARG A 566 -17.64 13.81 -8.09
C ARG A 566 -18.43 14.83 -7.28
N ALA A 567 -18.11 15.00 -6.00
CA ALA A 567 -18.77 15.99 -5.14
C ALA A 567 -18.55 17.42 -5.65
N HIS A 568 -17.33 17.77 -6.01
CA HIS A 568 -16.98 19.09 -6.55
C HIS A 568 -17.70 19.40 -7.87
N LEU A 569 -17.83 18.41 -8.78
CA LEU A 569 -18.61 18.57 -10.02
C LEU A 569 -20.09 18.69 -9.75
N ALA A 570 -20.64 17.94 -8.78
CA ALA A 570 -22.06 18.02 -8.44
C ALA A 570 -22.43 19.37 -7.82
N GLU A 571 -21.57 19.95 -6.97
CA GLU A 571 -21.77 21.29 -6.39
C GLU A 571 -21.80 22.40 -7.47
N ARG A 572 -20.89 22.37 -8.43
CA ARG A 572 -20.85 23.33 -9.55
C ARG A 572 -21.96 23.15 -10.59
N LEU A 573 -22.77 22.13 -10.46
CA LEU A 573 -23.96 21.91 -11.30
C LEU A 573 -25.24 22.44 -10.64
N ALA A 574 -25.19 22.73 -9.34
CA ALA A 574 -26.31 23.32 -8.62
C ALA A 574 -26.36 24.86 -8.75
N ASP A 575 -25.25 25.47 -9.19
CA ASP A 575 -25.12 26.88 -9.56
C ASP A 575 -25.29 27.07 -11.09
#